data_a838f74079f285c4403a2b205f227879
#
_entry.id   a838f74079f285c4403a2b205f227879
#
_cell.length_a   1.000
_cell.length_b   1.000
_cell.length_c   1.000
_cell.angle_alpha   90.00
_cell.angle_beta   90.00
_cell.angle_gamma   90.00
#
_symmetry.space_group_name_H-M   'P 1'
#
loop_
_entity.id
_entity.type
_entity.pdbx_description
1 polymer ?
#
loop_
_entity_poly.entity_id
_entity_poly.type
_entity_poly.pdbx_seq_one_letter_code
_entity_poly.pdbx_strand_id
1 'polypeptide(L)'
;MADAPVGAKLQILYLSYNNLTKFPPHASLNKMRKLGLLDCINNNLTGKLEAFGKEVELTTLTLNNNRITEIPENFCGFTDQAEDLSFAHNLIEYIPNIFDAESIYTMGSVDFSYNRIGKNDGKNIKCDLDDFKGINAATISLSNNLIKNFPTELFAKGSPISTIDLSNNLMTEIPENSLKSPEGNYKNTHLLTVIDLRFNKLTKLSDDFRATTLPYLKNMDISYNCFSKFPTAPV
;
A
#
# COMPACT_ATOMS: atom_id res chain seq x y z
N MET A 1 -23.99 -21.26 31.68
CA MET A 1 -23.45 -20.80 30.40
C MET A 1 -22.46 -19.72 30.76
N ALA A 2 -21.17 -19.92 30.42
CA ALA A 2 -20.20 -18.85 30.62
C ALA A 2 -20.53 -17.71 29.65
N ASP A 3 -20.68 -16.49 30.16
CA ASP A 3 -20.91 -15.32 29.31
C ASP A 3 -19.77 -15.19 28.32
N ALA A 4 -20.12 -15.07 27.03
CA ALA A 4 -19.11 -14.82 26.01
C ALA A 4 -18.37 -13.52 26.33
N PRO A 5 -17.03 -13.45 26.20
CA PRO A 5 -16.29 -12.23 26.47
C PRO A 5 -16.85 -11.09 25.65
N VAL A 6 -16.92 -9.87 26.23
CA VAL A 6 -17.52 -8.67 25.62
C VAL A 6 -17.05 -8.44 24.18
N GLY A 7 -15.82 -8.82 23.85
CA GLY A 7 -15.27 -8.69 22.51
C GLY A 7 -15.85 -9.65 21.45
N ALA A 8 -16.51 -10.74 21.82
CA ALA A 8 -16.96 -11.76 20.86
C ALA A 8 -18.07 -11.30 19.91
N LYS A 9 -18.79 -10.23 20.25
CA LYS A 9 -19.86 -9.63 19.43
C LYS A 9 -19.52 -8.26 18.87
N LEU A 10 -18.35 -7.73 19.22
CA LEU A 10 -17.93 -6.40 18.81
C LEU A 10 -17.64 -6.39 17.31
N GLN A 11 -18.29 -5.50 16.58
CA GLN A 11 -18.13 -5.34 15.13
C GLN A 11 -17.33 -4.09 14.78
N ILE A 12 -17.42 -3.04 15.58
CA ILE A 12 -16.75 -1.76 15.33
C ILE A 12 -16.09 -1.30 16.63
N LEU A 13 -14.81 -0.94 16.53
CA LEU A 13 -14.04 -0.41 17.66
C LEU A 13 -13.31 0.86 17.24
N TYR A 14 -13.73 2.00 17.82
CA TYR A 14 -13.06 3.27 17.67
C TYR A 14 -12.17 3.53 18.89
N LEU A 15 -10.87 3.67 18.65
CA LEU A 15 -9.86 4.01 19.65
C LEU A 15 -9.08 5.28 19.29
N SER A 16 -9.57 6.04 18.32
CA SER A 16 -8.91 7.23 17.81
C SER A 16 -8.79 8.32 18.87
N TYR A 17 -7.78 9.19 18.71
CA TYR A 17 -7.53 10.34 19.58
C TYR A 17 -7.34 9.95 21.06
N ASN A 18 -6.58 8.88 21.31
CA ASN A 18 -6.18 8.45 22.65
C ASN A 18 -4.65 8.53 22.80
N ASN A 19 -4.14 8.01 23.88
CA ASN A 19 -2.70 7.98 24.19
C ASN A 19 -2.15 6.54 24.18
N LEU A 20 -2.66 5.68 23.29
CA LEU A 20 -2.24 4.28 23.21
C LEU A 20 -0.81 4.20 22.68
N THR A 21 0.06 3.47 23.38
CA THR A 21 1.45 3.31 23.01
C THR A 21 1.76 1.94 22.40
N LYS A 22 0.87 0.97 22.59
CA LYS A 22 1.00 -0.39 22.05
C LYS A 22 -0.26 -0.80 21.32
N PHE A 23 -0.07 -1.52 20.21
CA PHE A 23 -1.16 -2.17 19.51
C PHE A 23 -1.73 -3.30 20.37
N PRO A 24 -3.03 -3.62 20.28
CA PRO A 24 -3.61 -4.73 21.01
C PRO A 24 -2.86 -6.04 20.73
N PRO A 25 -2.57 -6.86 21.74
CA PRO A 25 -1.87 -8.11 21.54
C PRO A 25 -2.73 -9.09 20.74
N HIS A 26 -2.08 -9.91 19.92
CA HIS A 26 -2.70 -10.96 19.07
C HIS A 26 -3.77 -11.79 19.83
N ALA A 27 -3.47 -12.22 21.05
CA ALA A 27 -4.41 -12.98 21.87
C ALA A 27 -5.72 -12.25 22.20
N SER A 28 -5.71 -10.92 22.24
CA SER A 28 -6.91 -10.09 22.46
C SER A 28 -7.69 -9.91 21.17
N LEU A 29 -7.01 -9.64 20.07
CA LEU A 29 -7.64 -9.46 18.75
C LEU A 29 -8.35 -10.73 18.30
N ASN A 30 -7.74 -11.90 18.47
CA ASN A 30 -8.36 -13.19 18.11
C ASN A 30 -9.65 -13.54 18.87
N LYS A 31 -9.93 -12.86 19.98
CA LYS A 31 -11.20 -12.98 20.66
C LYS A 31 -12.30 -12.14 20.04
N MET A 32 -11.94 -11.17 19.20
CA MET A 32 -12.85 -10.23 18.53
C MET A 32 -13.16 -10.68 17.11
N ARG A 33 -13.62 -11.92 16.93
CA ARG A 33 -13.81 -12.56 15.62
C ARG A 33 -14.78 -11.82 14.69
N LYS A 34 -15.71 -11.06 15.23
CA LYS A 34 -16.71 -10.28 14.49
C LYS A 34 -16.30 -8.83 14.25
N LEU A 35 -15.07 -8.46 14.62
CA LEU A 35 -14.57 -7.11 14.44
C LEU A 35 -14.33 -6.83 12.95
N GLY A 36 -15.20 -6.03 12.34
CA GLY A 36 -15.10 -5.59 10.96
C GLY A 36 -14.32 -4.28 10.81
N LEU A 37 -14.42 -3.37 11.79
CA LEU A 37 -13.73 -2.09 11.74
C LEU A 37 -12.93 -1.84 13.01
N LEU A 38 -11.63 -1.53 12.84
CA LEU A 38 -10.74 -1.06 13.91
C LEU A 38 -10.12 0.27 13.52
N ASP A 39 -10.42 1.32 14.28
CA ASP A 39 -9.87 2.65 14.09
C ASP A 39 -8.99 3.06 15.29
N CYS A 40 -7.70 3.27 15.05
CA CYS A 40 -6.71 3.69 16.04
C CYS A 40 -5.98 4.97 15.60
N ILE A 41 -6.62 5.84 14.82
CA ILE A 41 -6.03 7.09 14.33
C ILE A 41 -5.60 7.99 15.48
N ASN A 42 -4.53 8.77 15.28
CA ASN A 42 -4.06 9.77 16.25
C ASN A 42 -3.82 9.18 17.66
N ASN A 43 -2.92 8.22 17.73
CA ASN A 43 -2.41 7.64 18.97
C ASN A 43 -0.87 7.74 19.03
N ASN A 44 -0.26 7.09 20.00
CA ASN A 44 1.20 6.98 20.16
C ASN A 44 1.70 5.54 19.95
N LEU A 45 1.04 4.76 19.08
CA LEU A 45 1.46 3.38 18.79
C LEU A 45 2.87 3.38 18.21
N THR A 46 3.78 2.60 18.80
CA THR A 46 5.19 2.58 18.41
C THR A 46 5.69 1.18 18.14
N GLY A 47 6.81 1.11 17.39
CA GLY A 47 7.53 -0.12 17.14
C GLY A 47 6.84 -1.03 16.12
N LYS A 48 7.06 -2.33 16.31
CA LYS A 48 6.49 -3.38 15.46
C LYS A 48 5.06 -3.70 15.86
N LEU A 49 4.17 -3.83 14.86
CA LEU A 49 2.83 -4.35 15.07
C LEU A 49 2.85 -5.87 15.29
N GLU A 50 1.82 -6.39 15.92
CA GLU A 50 1.57 -7.83 15.96
C GLU A 50 0.59 -8.24 14.85
N ALA A 51 0.82 -9.42 14.24
CA ALA A 51 -0.04 -9.92 13.17
C ALA A 51 -1.43 -10.30 13.69
N PHE A 52 -2.43 -10.12 12.85
CA PHE A 52 -3.78 -10.62 13.11
C PHE A 52 -3.85 -12.13 12.82
N GLY A 53 -4.72 -12.83 13.56
CA GLY A 53 -5.07 -14.21 13.24
C GLY A 53 -6.04 -14.29 12.07
N LYS A 54 -6.02 -15.42 11.36
CA LYS A 54 -6.92 -15.70 10.22
C LYS A 54 -8.42 -15.69 10.55
N GLU A 55 -8.78 -15.70 11.83
CA GLU A 55 -10.15 -15.75 12.28
C GLU A 55 -10.79 -14.37 12.53
N VAL A 56 -10.03 -13.28 12.31
CA VAL A 56 -10.52 -11.92 12.46
C VAL A 56 -11.08 -11.45 11.12
N GLU A 57 -12.32 -10.98 11.10
CA GLU A 57 -13.04 -10.58 9.88
C GLU A 57 -12.93 -9.07 9.63
N LEU A 58 -11.71 -8.47 9.74
CA LEU A 58 -11.54 -7.03 9.51
C LEU A 58 -11.76 -6.69 8.04
N THR A 59 -12.64 -5.74 7.78
CA THR A 59 -12.82 -5.09 6.49
C THR A 59 -12.08 -3.76 6.42
N THR A 60 -12.00 -3.04 7.55
CA THR A 60 -11.37 -1.73 7.62
C THR A 60 -10.42 -1.62 8.82
N LEU A 61 -9.18 -1.23 8.54
CA LEU A 61 -8.17 -0.94 9.55
C LEU A 61 -7.52 0.41 9.29
N THR A 62 -7.63 1.32 10.27
CA THR A 62 -7.01 2.64 10.19
C THR A 62 -6.05 2.87 11.36
N LEU A 63 -4.77 3.07 11.02
CA LEU A 63 -3.66 3.26 11.96
C LEU A 63 -2.92 4.59 11.72
N ASN A 64 -3.56 5.55 11.07
CA ASN A 64 -2.93 6.81 10.67
C ASN A 64 -2.47 7.65 11.85
N ASN A 65 -1.47 8.49 11.62
CA ASN A 65 -0.94 9.41 12.63
C ASN A 65 -0.52 8.70 13.92
N ASN A 66 0.38 7.74 13.77
CA ASN A 66 1.03 7.01 14.85
C ASN A 66 2.57 7.06 14.71
N ARG A 67 3.30 6.22 15.41
CA ARG A 67 4.76 6.10 15.35
C ARG A 67 5.20 4.67 15.04
N ILE A 68 4.41 3.95 14.25
CA ILE A 68 4.67 2.56 13.85
C ILE A 68 5.88 2.54 12.95
N THR A 69 6.82 1.63 13.23
CA THR A 69 8.07 1.49 12.45
C THR A 69 8.12 0.23 11.61
N GLU A 70 7.39 -0.80 12.00
CA GLU A 70 7.46 -2.11 11.35
C GLU A 70 6.10 -2.81 11.34
N ILE A 71 5.76 -3.40 10.20
CA ILE A 71 4.62 -4.29 10.02
C ILE A 71 5.17 -5.71 9.87
N PRO A 72 4.68 -6.71 10.60
CA PRO A 72 5.14 -8.08 10.43
C PRO A 72 4.69 -8.69 9.11
N GLU A 73 5.43 -9.66 8.61
CA GLU A 73 4.97 -10.51 7.50
C GLU A 73 3.63 -11.18 7.87
N ASN A 74 2.80 -11.41 6.85
CA ASN A 74 1.46 -11.97 7.03
C ASN A 74 0.57 -11.18 8.03
N PHE A 75 0.81 -9.88 8.18
CA PHE A 75 0.03 -9.03 9.08
C PHE A 75 -1.47 -9.11 8.79
N CYS A 76 -1.82 -9.10 7.53
CA CYS A 76 -3.19 -9.14 7.06
C CYS A 76 -3.64 -10.58 6.78
N GLY A 77 -3.60 -11.47 7.75
CA GLY A 77 -4.17 -12.82 7.63
C GLY A 77 -5.69 -12.84 7.36
N PHE A 78 -6.34 -11.67 7.46
CA PHE A 78 -7.77 -11.44 7.23
C PHE A 78 -8.10 -10.87 5.84
N THR A 79 -7.13 -10.79 4.92
CA THR A 79 -7.24 -10.01 3.67
C THR A 79 -8.33 -10.44 2.71
N ASP A 80 -8.87 -11.62 2.85
CA ASP A 80 -9.97 -12.09 1.98
C ASP A 80 -11.25 -11.23 2.06
N GLN A 81 -11.31 -10.29 3.02
CA GLN A 81 -12.46 -9.40 3.21
C GLN A 81 -12.04 -7.94 3.40
N ALA A 82 -10.74 -7.62 3.37
CA ALA A 82 -10.28 -6.26 3.58
C ALA A 82 -10.73 -5.33 2.45
N GLU A 83 -11.39 -4.24 2.81
CA GLU A 83 -11.80 -3.18 1.89
C GLU A 83 -10.82 -2.01 1.94
N ASP A 84 -10.47 -1.55 3.15
CA ASP A 84 -9.61 -0.39 3.34
C ASP A 84 -8.56 -0.60 4.43
N LEU A 85 -7.31 -0.38 4.06
CA LEU A 85 -6.17 -0.42 4.98
C LEU A 85 -5.42 0.91 4.92
N SER A 86 -5.24 1.57 6.06
CA SER A 86 -4.53 2.84 6.10
C SER A 86 -3.50 2.90 7.23
N PHE A 87 -2.25 3.16 6.83
CA PHE A 87 -1.07 3.32 7.68
C PHE A 87 -0.40 4.67 7.47
N ALA A 88 -1.13 5.66 6.94
CA ALA A 88 -0.56 6.97 6.62
C ALA A 88 0.01 7.69 7.85
N HIS A 89 1.00 8.56 7.63
CA HIS A 89 1.63 9.33 8.70
C HIS A 89 2.17 8.46 9.85
N ASN A 90 3.07 7.55 9.48
CA ASN A 90 3.81 6.70 10.42
C ASN A 90 5.33 6.78 10.14
N LEU A 91 6.10 5.85 10.66
CA LEU A 91 7.56 5.79 10.52
C LEU A 91 8.02 4.51 9.80
N ILE A 92 7.15 3.91 8.99
CA ILE A 92 7.38 2.64 8.31
C ILE A 92 8.46 2.83 7.23
N GLU A 93 9.49 2.00 7.24
CA GLU A 93 10.62 2.11 6.32
C GLU A 93 10.53 1.13 5.14
N TYR A 94 9.79 0.05 5.27
CA TYR A 94 9.53 -0.94 4.20
C TYR A 94 8.17 -1.61 4.40
N ILE A 95 7.60 -2.14 3.32
CA ILE A 95 6.36 -2.92 3.35
C ILE A 95 6.75 -4.38 3.16
N PRO A 96 6.62 -5.23 4.19
CA PRO A 96 6.85 -6.66 4.04
C PRO A 96 5.72 -7.29 3.22
N ASN A 97 5.85 -8.56 2.87
CA ASN A 97 4.73 -9.31 2.29
C ASN A 97 3.62 -9.49 3.34
N ILE A 98 2.77 -8.47 3.46
CA ILE A 98 1.67 -8.44 4.44
C ILE A 98 0.39 -9.06 3.89
N PHE A 99 0.32 -9.26 2.58
CA PHE A 99 -0.84 -9.78 1.89
C PHE A 99 -0.61 -11.24 1.48
N ASP A 100 -1.64 -12.03 1.50
CA ASP A 100 -1.58 -13.36 0.92
C ASP A 100 -1.55 -13.22 -0.61
N ALA A 101 -0.45 -13.66 -1.23
CA ALA A 101 -0.28 -13.59 -2.69
C ALA A 101 -1.29 -14.48 -3.47
N GLU A 102 -1.98 -15.38 -2.78
CA GLU A 102 -3.02 -16.24 -3.34
C GLU A 102 -4.42 -15.64 -3.22
N SER A 103 -4.57 -14.51 -2.51
CA SER A 103 -5.88 -13.84 -2.38
C SER A 103 -6.37 -13.38 -3.75
N ILE A 104 -7.57 -13.82 -4.09
CA ILE A 104 -8.28 -13.42 -5.33
C ILE A 104 -9.12 -12.16 -5.14
N TYR A 105 -9.24 -11.69 -3.91
CA TYR A 105 -10.06 -10.51 -3.59
C TYR A 105 -9.28 -9.22 -3.81
N THR A 106 -9.96 -8.22 -4.35
CA THR A 106 -9.42 -6.89 -4.56
C THR A 106 -9.88 -5.98 -3.44
N MET A 107 -8.95 -5.39 -2.72
CA MET A 107 -9.23 -4.34 -1.74
C MET A 107 -9.67 -3.05 -2.44
N GLY A 108 -10.45 -2.21 -1.75
CA GLY A 108 -10.82 -0.89 -2.21
C GLY A 108 -9.59 0.04 -2.18
N SER A 109 -8.97 0.22 -1.01
CA SER A 109 -7.82 1.11 -0.88
C SER A 109 -6.74 0.61 0.09
N VAL A 110 -5.48 0.97 -0.23
CA VAL A 110 -4.32 0.81 0.63
C VAL A 110 -3.54 2.12 0.67
N ASP A 111 -3.36 2.69 1.86
CA ASP A 111 -2.67 3.95 2.06
C ASP A 111 -1.46 3.82 2.98
N PHE A 112 -0.26 4.01 2.39
CA PHE A 112 1.02 4.10 3.08
C PHE A 112 1.67 5.48 2.94
N SER A 113 0.90 6.52 2.61
CA SER A 113 1.44 7.85 2.44
C SER A 113 2.08 8.41 3.71
N TYR A 114 2.98 9.38 3.56
CA TYR A 114 3.67 10.02 4.68
C TYR A 114 4.37 9.03 5.62
N ASN A 115 5.19 8.16 5.05
CA ASN A 115 6.05 7.23 5.76
C ASN A 115 7.53 7.43 5.37
N ARG A 116 8.37 6.45 5.60
CA ARG A 116 9.81 6.45 5.27
C ARG A 116 10.18 5.32 4.32
N ILE A 117 9.23 4.82 3.55
CA ILE A 117 9.42 3.66 2.65
C ILE A 117 10.49 4.00 1.63
N GLY A 118 11.44 3.09 1.43
CA GLY A 118 12.59 3.32 0.57
C GLY A 118 13.81 3.94 1.28
N LYS A 119 13.73 4.12 2.60
CA LYS A 119 14.89 4.56 3.40
C LYS A 119 15.95 3.46 3.43
N ASN A 120 17.02 3.70 2.68
CA ASN A 120 18.19 2.82 2.65
C ASN A 120 19.27 3.40 3.58
N ASP A 121 19.40 2.85 4.78
CA ASP A 121 20.44 3.23 5.74
C ASP A 121 21.70 2.33 5.66
N GLY A 122 21.78 1.51 4.62
CA GLY A 122 22.88 0.56 4.40
C GLY A 122 22.83 -0.69 5.29
N LYS A 123 21.81 -0.82 6.14
CA LYS A 123 21.67 -1.96 7.06
C LYS A 123 20.63 -2.99 6.64
N ASN A 124 19.65 -2.59 5.86
CA ASN A 124 18.62 -3.48 5.35
C ASN A 124 18.44 -3.27 3.85
N ILE A 125 18.98 -4.18 3.06
CA ILE A 125 18.82 -4.26 1.60
C ILE A 125 17.41 -4.82 1.25
N LYS A 126 16.43 -4.63 2.11
CA LYS A 126 15.06 -5.14 1.90
C LYS A 126 14.11 -4.15 1.23
N CYS A 127 14.63 -3.08 0.65
CA CYS A 127 13.84 -2.25 -0.28
C CYS A 127 14.06 -2.73 -1.72
N ASP A 128 14.09 -4.04 -1.92
CA ASP A 128 14.09 -4.63 -3.24
C ASP A 128 12.67 -4.56 -3.85
N LEU A 129 12.60 -4.63 -5.15
CA LEU A 129 11.38 -4.55 -5.96
C LEU A 129 10.25 -5.50 -5.53
N ASP A 130 10.56 -6.48 -4.68
CA ASP A 130 9.64 -7.49 -4.13
C ASP A 130 8.74 -6.97 -2.99
N ASP A 131 9.02 -5.80 -2.42
CA ASP A 131 8.30 -5.27 -1.24
C ASP A 131 6.82 -4.94 -1.52
N PHE A 132 6.46 -4.81 -2.78
CA PHE A 132 5.09 -4.50 -3.20
C PHE A 132 4.32 -5.71 -3.75
N LYS A 133 4.91 -6.89 -3.69
CA LYS A 133 4.24 -8.12 -4.13
C LYS A 133 2.99 -8.39 -3.31
N GLY A 134 1.94 -8.79 -4.01
CA GLY A 134 0.70 -9.23 -3.38
C GLY A 134 -0.25 -8.09 -2.97
N ILE A 135 0.12 -6.81 -3.15
CA ILE A 135 -0.86 -5.73 -2.98
C ILE A 135 -1.89 -5.81 -4.10
N ASN A 136 -3.10 -6.19 -3.74
CA ASN A 136 -4.22 -6.33 -4.66
C ASN A 136 -5.31 -5.31 -4.29
N ALA A 137 -5.15 -4.05 -4.71
CA ALA A 137 -6.05 -2.96 -4.36
C ALA A 137 -6.38 -2.08 -5.57
N ALA A 138 -7.60 -1.54 -5.61
CA ALA A 138 -8.02 -0.62 -6.66
C ALA A 138 -7.35 0.76 -6.54
N THR A 139 -7.14 1.23 -5.33
CA THR A 139 -6.47 2.50 -5.03
C THR A 139 -5.28 2.28 -4.13
N ILE A 140 -4.11 2.80 -4.53
CA ILE A 140 -2.88 2.72 -3.74
C ILE A 140 -2.29 4.11 -3.58
N SER A 141 -2.00 4.51 -2.34
CA SER A 141 -1.21 5.71 -2.03
C SER A 141 0.12 5.34 -1.38
N LEU A 142 1.20 5.76 -2.03
CA LEU A 142 2.58 5.66 -1.57
C LEU A 142 3.25 7.06 -1.56
N SER A 143 2.44 8.12 -1.59
CA SER A 143 2.96 9.48 -1.66
C SER A 143 3.72 9.89 -0.40
N ASN A 144 4.59 10.89 -0.54
CA ASN A 144 5.36 11.41 0.59
C ASN A 144 6.20 10.33 1.31
N ASN A 145 7.00 9.59 0.53
CA ASN A 145 7.92 8.57 0.97
C ASN A 145 9.34 8.82 0.42
N LEU A 146 10.22 7.85 0.49
CA LEU A 146 11.61 7.94 0.04
C LEU A 146 11.90 6.97 -1.12
N ILE A 147 10.87 6.58 -1.88
CA ILE A 147 10.94 5.59 -2.95
C ILE A 147 11.80 6.12 -4.10
N LYS A 148 12.83 5.37 -4.45
CA LYS A 148 13.77 5.71 -5.54
C LYS A 148 13.48 4.97 -6.84
N ASN A 149 13.00 3.72 -6.72
CA ASN A 149 12.71 2.86 -7.85
C ASN A 149 11.20 2.78 -8.08
N PHE A 150 10.78 2.78 -9.33
CA PHE A 150 9.37 2.60 -9.65
C PHE A 150 8.91 1.20 -9.21
N PRO A 151 7.78 1.06 -8.49
CA PRO A 151 7.34 -0.20 -7.92
C PRO A 151 6.69 -1.11 -8.98
N THR A 152 7.51 -1.70 -9.84
CA THR A 152 7.06 -2.53 -10.98
C THR A 152 6.22 -3.72 -10.54
N GLU A 153 6.49 -4.26 -9.37
CA GLU A 153 5.79 -5.43 -8.83
C GLU A 153 4.31 -5.18 -8.54
N LEU A 154 3.92 -3.92 -8.31
CA LEU A 154 2.52 -3.54 -8.19
C LEU A 154 1.71 -3.85 -9.46
N PHE A 155 2.36 -3.86 -10.60
CA PHE A 155 1.74 -4.05 -11.92
C PHE A 155 1.91 -5.48 -12.45
N ALA A 156 2.61 -6.35 -11.70
CA ALA A 156 2.74 -7.75 -12.05
C ALA A 156 1.41 -8.49 -11.86
N LYS A 157 1.15 -9.51 -12.68
CA LYS A 157 0.03 -10.45 -12.52
C LYS A 157 -1.39 -9.84 -12.50
N GLY A 158 -1.68 -8.85 -13.33
CA GLY A 158 -3.07 -8.42 -13.49
C GLY A 158 -3.59 -7.58 -12.35
N SER A 159 -2.75 -6.72 -11.86
CA SER A 159 -3.10 -5.76 -10.82
C SER A 159 -4.39 -5.01 -11.16
N PRO A 160 -5.36 -4.94 -10.22
CA PRO A 160 -6.61 -4.22 -10.40
C PRO A 160 -6.47 -2.71 -10.20
N ILE A 161 -5.24 -2.19 -10.10
CA ILE A 161 -4.99 -0.78 -9.78
C ILE A 161 -5.65 0.12 -10.80
N SER A 162 -6.58 0.93 -10.33
CA SER A 162 -7.21 2.01 -11.10
C SER A 162 -6.63 3.38 -10.78
N THR A 163 -6.16 3.57 -9.56
CA THR A 163 -5.56 4.83 -9.09
C THR A 163 -4.30 4.56 -8.28
N ILE A 164 -3.21 5.24 -8.63
CA ILE A 164 -1.97 5.19 -7.86
C ILE A 164 -1.41 6.59 -7.63
N ASP A 165 -1.09 6.90 -6.37
CA ASP A 165 -0.38 8.10 -5.97
C ASP A 165 1.05 7.75 -5.52
N LEU A 166 2.02 8.16 -6.34
CA LEU A 166 3.46 8.04 -6.11
C LEU A 166 4.13 9.42 -5.96
N SER A 167 3.35 10.46 -5.73
CA SER A 167 3.85 11.82 -5.62
C SER A 167 4.78 12.02 -4.43
N ASN A 168 5.63 13.04 -4.49
CA ASN A 168 6.56 13.37 -3.41
C ASN A 168 7.46 12.19 -3.00
N ASN A 169 8.15 11.61 -3.98
CA ASN A 169 9.12 10.55 -3.80
C ASN A 169 10.47 10.93 -4.45
N LEU A 170 11.38 10.01 -4.63
CA LEU A 170 12.74 10.25 -5.09
C LEU A 170 13.05 9.56 -6.43
N MET A 171 12.03 9.16 -7.20
CA MET A 171 12.20 8.42 -8.45
C MET A 171 12.87 9.28 -9.52
N THR A 172 13.88 8.74 -10.19
CA THR A 172 14.62 9.41 -11.27
C THR A 172 14.21 8.92 -12.66
N GLU A 173 13.69 7.72 -12.74
CA GLU A 173 13.22 7.10 -13.98
C GLU A 173 12.11 6.08 -13.70
N ILE A 174 11.40 5.73 -14.76
CA ILE A 174 10.49 4.60 -14.81
C ILE A 174 11.10 3.63 -15.82
N PRO A 175 11.53 2.43 -15.39
CA PRO A 175 12.17 1.48 -16.27
C PRO A 175 11.23 1.04 -17.42
N GLU A 176 11.81 0.74 -18.56
CA GLU A 176 11.07 0.19 -19.70
C GLU A 176 10.45 -1.16 -19.30
N ASN A 177 9.26 -1.41 -19.79
CA ASN A 177 8.44 -2.58 -19.49
C ASN A 177 7.98 -2.71 -18.03
N SER A 178 8.03 -1.63 -17.25
CA SER A 178 7.57 -1.61 -15.86
C SER A 178 6.07 -1.88 -15.72
N LEU A 179 5.29 -1.59 -16.74
CA LEU A 179 3.84 -1.77 -16.77
C LEU A 179 3.42 -3.02 -17.57
N LYS A 180 4.39 -3.84 -17.99
CA LYS A 180 4.12 -5.13 -18.64
C LYS A 180 3.98 -6.24 -17.63
N SER A 181 3.01 -7.14 -17.85
CA SER A 181 2.99 -8.39 -17.11
C SER A 181 4.23 -9.25 -17.46
N PRO A 182 4.71 -10.12 -16.56
CA PRO A 182 5.84 -11.03 -16.82
C PRO A 182 5.68 -11.89 -18.07
N GLU A 183 4.45 -12.12 -18.53
CA GLU A 183 4.13 -12.89 -19.74
C GLU A 183 4.20 -12.04 -21.03
N GLY A 184 4.68 -10.80 -20.95
CA GLY A 184 4.79 -9.91 -22.12
C GLY A 184 3.46 -9.41 -22.67
N ASN A 185 2.36 -9.72 -22.01
CA ASN A 185 1.02 -9.27 -22.37
C ASN A 185 0.59 -8.06 -21.53
N TYR A 186 0.25 -6.97 -22.19
CA TYR A 186 -0.34 -5.78 -21.52
C TYR A 186 -1.77 -6.00 -20.98
N LYS A 187 -2.27 -7.23 -21.01
CA LYS A 187 -3.69 -7.51 -20.74
C LYS A 187 -4.17 -7.13 -19.35
N ASN A 188 -3.27 -6.89 -18.41
CA ASN A 188 -3.61 -6.76 -17.00
C ASN A 188 -3.26 -5.41 -16.34
N THR A 189 -2.59 -4.51 -17.04
CA THR A 189 -2.35 -3.12 -16.58
C THR A 189 -3.46 -2.17 -17.02
N HIS A 190 -4.53 -2.70 -17.56
CA HIS A 190 -5.52 -1.94 -18.33
C HIS A 190 -6.52 -1.17 -17.50
N LEU A 191 -6.51 -1.32 -16.18
CA LEU A 191 -7.48 -0.61 -15.34
C LEU A 191 -6.98 0.75 -14.85
N LEU A 192 -5.69 1.07 -15.03
CA LEU A 192 -5.12 2.32 -14.55
C LEU A 192 -5.75 3.53 -15.25
N THR A 193 -6.44 4.35 -14.46
CA THR A 193 -7.12 5.56 -14.90
C THR A 193 -6.45 6.83 -14.39
N VAL A 194 -5.78 6.76 -13.24
CA VAL A 194 -5.12 7.90 -12.57
C VAL A 194 -3.75 7.49 -12.08
N ILE A 195 -2.73 8.26 -12.45
CA ILE A 195 -1.38 8.16 -11.89
C ILE A 195 -0.86 9.54 -11.50
N ASP A 196 -0.44 9.67 -10.25
CA ASP A 196 0.20 10.87 -9.73
C ASP A 196 1.69 10.61 -9.49
N LEU A 197 2.55 11.30 -10.23
CA LEU A 197 4.01 11.22 -10.18
C LEU A 197 4.64 12.58 -9.86
N ARG A 198 3.86 13.55 -9.40
CA ARG A 198 4.35 14.89 -9.05
C ARG A 198 5.45 14.86 -8.02
N PHE A 199 6.28 15.89 -8.02
CA PHE A 199 7.33 16.04 -7.02
C PHE A 199 8.26 14.83 -6.92
N ASN A 200 8.73 14.35 -8.07
CA ASN A 200 9.79 13.35 -8.17
C ASN A 200 11.01 13.96 -8.89
N LYS A 201 11.91 13.15 -9.39
CA LYS A 201 13.12 13.57 -10.12
C LYS A 201 13.17 12.98 -11.52
N LEU A 202 12.00 12.72 -12.13
CA LEU A 202 11.91 12.10 -13.44
C LEU A 202 12.45 13.05 -14.52
N THR A 203 13.23 12.50 -15.44
CA THR A 203 13.80 13.25 -16.58
C THR A 203 13.21 12.85 -17.93
N LYS A 204 12.60 11.67 -17.99
CA LYS A 204 11.92 11.10 -19.17
C LYS A 204 10.77 10.19 -18.73
N LEU A 205 9.83 9.97 -19.62
CA LEU A 205 8.85 8.88 -19.50
C LEU A 205 9.34 7.64 -20.26
N SER A 206 8.98 6.46 -19.76
CA SER A 206 9.19 5.23 -20.50
C SER A 206 8.16 5.07 -21.63
N ASP A 207 8.49 4.22 -22.59
CA ASP A 207 7.59 3.87 -23.70
C ASP A 207 6.29 3.18 -23.24
N ASP A 208 6.23 2.75 -21.99
CA ASP A 208 5.03 2.13 -21.41
C ASP A 208 3.85 3.12 -21.30
N PHE A 209 4.13 4.44 -21.31
CA PHE A 209 3.09 5.48 -21.23
C PHE A 209 2.48 5.80 -22.60
N ARG A 210 2.14 4.77 -23.36
CA ARG A 210 1.44 4.89 -24.66
C ARG A 210 -0.05 4.57 -24.50
N ALA A 211 -0.86 5.14 -25.35
CA ALA A 211 -2.28 4.84 -25.40
C ALA A 211 -2.59 3.35 -25.63
N THR A 212 -1.68 2.64 -26.31
CA THR A 212 -1.80 1.19 -26.54
C THR A 212 -1.50 0.36 -25.30
N THR A 213 -0.69 0.86 -24.38
CA THR A 213 -0.32 0.19 -23.11
C THR A 213 -1.30 0.55 -22.01
N LEU A 214 -1.72 1.80 -21.94
CA LEU A 214 -2.60 2.35 -20.91
C LEU A 214 -3.88 2.92 -21.52
N PRO A 215 -4.75 2.11 -22.10
CA PRO A 215 -5.91 2.57 -22.88
C PRO A 215 -6.96 3.32 -22.05
N TYR A 216 -6.95 3.15 -20.73
CA TYR A 216 -7.91 3.78 -19.83
C TYR A 216 -7.33 4.94 -19.03
N LEU A 217 -6.03 5.27 -19.19
CA LEU A 217 -5.40 6.36 -18.46
C LEU A 217 -6.04 7.70 -18.86
N LYS A 218 -6.64 8.36 -17.88
CA LYS A 218 -7.33 9.65 -18.05
C LYS A 218 -6.57 10.81 -17.44
N ASN A 219 -5.96 10.57 -16.28
CA ASN A 219 -5.24 11.59 -15.52
C ASN A 219 -3.82 11.11 -15.22
N MET A 220 -2.85 11.88 -15.68
CA MET A 220 -1.44 11.70 -15.34
C MET A 220 -0.88 13.07 -14.93
N ASP A 221 -0.40 13.14 -13.70
CA ASP A 221 0.28 14.33 -13.21
C ASP A 221 1.78 14.04 -13.01
N ILE A 222 2.60 14.71 -13.81
CA ILE A 222 4.07 14.62 -13.77
C ILE A 222 4.71 15.98 -13.45
N SER A 223 3.94 16.93 -12.93
CA SER A 223 4.42 18.25 -12.58
C SER A 223 5.51 18.19 -11.50
N TYR A 224 6.32 19.23 -11.39
CA TYR A 224 7.41 19.31 -10.41
C TYR A 224 8.41 18.14 -10.51
N ASN A 225 8.79 17.77 -11.73
CA ASN A 225 9.84 16.82 -12.04
C ASN A 225 11.02 17.52 -12.75
N CYS A 226 11.94 16.77 -13.32
CA CYS A 226 13.18 17.28 -13.95
C CYS A 226 13.15 17.20 -15.49
N PHE A 227 11.99 17.23 -16.13
CA PHE A 227 11.90 17.20 -17.59
C PHE A 227 12.50 18.44 -18.22
N SER A 228 13.47 18.28 -19.11
CA SER A 228 14.08 19.36 -19.90
C SER A 228 13.45 19.53 -21.29
N LYS A 229 12.67 18.56 -21.71
CA LYS A 229 11.93 18.55 -22.99
C LYS A 229 10.50 18.07 -22.73
N PHE A 230 9.60 18.46 -23.62
CA PHE A 230 8.24 17.92 -23.53
C PHE A 230 8.28 16.38 -23.59
N PRO A 231 7.72 15.68 -22.60
CA PRO A 231 7.73 14.22 -22.55
C PRO A 231 6.80 13.69 -23.65
N THR A 232 7.34 13.51 -24.84
CA THR A 232 6.63 12.80 -25.91
C THR A 232 6.76 11.32 -25.62
N ALA A 233 5.64 10.67 -25.27
CA ALA A 233 5.55 9.24 -25.52
C ALA A 233 5.74 9.03 -27.03
N PRO A 234 6.59 8.13 -27.48
CA PRO A 234 6.72 7.84 -28.90
C PRO A 234 5.35 7.46 -29.46
N VAL A 235 5.01 8.05 -30.60
CA VAL A 235 3.75 7.82 -31.33
C VAL A 235 3.66 6.36 -31.75
#